data_f4451ab4d73569bab76067afe0aa2711
#
_entry.id   f4451ab4d73569bab76067afe0aa2711
#
_cell.length_a   1.000
_cell.length_b   1.000
_cell.length_c   1.000
_cell.angle_alpha   90.00
_cell.angle_beta   90.00
_cell.angle_gamma   90.00
#
_symmetry.space_group_name_H-M   'P 1'
#
loop_
_entity.id
_entity.type
_entity.pdbx_description
1 polymer ?
#
loop_
_entity_poly.entity_id
_entity_poly.type
_entity_poly.pdbx_seq_one_letter_code
_entity_poly.pdbx_strand_id
1 'polypeptide(L)'
;SMNLKQSLEKHDFHGVWMRLLALAMILIVAVSALIASPVSANAAEVGDPSAVKGKTYAVGTDTTFAPFEYRENDKTGIDMELIRAIAQEEGFEVTIQSLGFNAALQALSSNQVDVVIAGMSITDERKATYDFSNPYFQSGIQMAIAENNDSITSYKDLDGKTVVAKTGSEGESYAKQHASEYGYTVTSVDQSSTMYEMVKSGNADAVFDDYPVLAYGVSQNNGLKIVTPKVPHGEYGMAVNKGKNADLLAA
;
A
#
# COMPACT_ATOMS: atom_id res chain seq x y z
N SER A 1 -48.62 -71.87 22.00
CA SER A 1 -47.35 -71.37 22.48
C SER A 1 -46.19 -72.03 21.76
N MET A 2 -45.90 -71.65 20.59
CA MET A 2 -44.58 -71.95 19.95
C MET A 2 -44.59 -71.27 18.58
N ASN A 3 -43.56 -70.58 18.25
CA ASN A 3 -43.25 -70.03 16.92
C ASN A 3 -43.44 -68.51 16.73
N LEU A 4 -43.04 -67.71 17.72
CA LEU A 4 -42.69 -66.32 17.44
C LEU A 4 -41.18 -66.02 17.51
N LYS A 5 -40.35 -67.03 17.88
CA LYS A 5 -38.91 -66.87 17.97
C LYS A 5 -38.11 -67.34 16.74
N GLN A 6 -38.76 -67.98 15.77
CA GLN A 6 -38.05 -68.46 14.57
C GLN A 6 -38.28 -67.62 13.31
N SER A 7 -39.02 -66.54 13.38
CA SER A 7 -39.28 -65.67 12.20
C SER A 7 -38.37 -64.40 12.17
N LEU A 8 -37.51 -64.23 13.16
CA LEU A 8 -36.65 -63.03 13.26
C LEU A 8 -35.15 -63.30 12.90
N GLU A 9 -34.82 -64.52 12.49
CA GLU A 9 -33.40 -64.88 12.21
C GLU A 9 -33.04 -65.01 10.73
N LYS A 10 -33.83 -64.52 9.83
CA LYS A 10 -33.50 -64.49 8.39
C LYS A 10 -33.77 -63.16 7.72
N HIS A 11 -33.45 -62.08 8.38
CA HIS A 11 -33.24 -60.84 7.65
C HIS A 11 -31.73 -60.63 7.45
N ASP A 12 -31.39 -60.67 6.20
CA ASP A 12 -30.09 -60.59 5.56
C ASP A 12 -29.27 -59.38 6.04
N PHE A 13 -28.67 -59.51 7.24
CA PHE A 13 -27.81 -58.48 7.83
C PHE A 13 -26.55 -58.23 6.96
N HIS A 14 -26.17 -59.22 6.14
CA HIS A 14 -25.02 -59.07 5.23
C HIS A 14 -25.34 -58.15 4.06
N GLY A 15 -26.56 -58.15 3.54
CA GLY A 15 -26.97 -57.30 2.43
C GLY A 15 -27.10 -55.81 2.82
N VAL A 16 -27.54 -55.56 4.06
CA VAL A 16 -27.64 -54.17 4.57
C VAL A 16 -26.27 -53.57 4.86
N TRP A 17 -25.37 -54.38 5.44
CA TRP A 17 -23.97 -53.92 5.70
C TRP A 17 -23.18 -53.67 4.43
N MET A 18 -23.31 -54.53 3.42
CA MET A 18 -22.68 -54.32 2.12
C MET A 18 -23.20 -53.07 1.39
N ARG A 19 -24.50 -52.76 1.51
CA ARG A 19 -25.07 -51.54 0.93
C ARG A 19 -24.65 -50.28 1.68
N LEU A 20 -24.51 -50.36 3.02
CA LEU A 20 -23.96 -49.25 3.83
C LEU A 20 -22.48 -49.00 3.58
N LEU A 21 -21.68 -50.07 3.41
CA LEU A 21 -20.28 -49.96 3.03
C LEU A 21 -20.09 -49.40 1.60
N ALA A 22 -20.94 -49.78 0.65
CA ALA A 22 -20.91 -49.27 -0.70
C ALA A 22 -21.31 -47.78 -0.74
N LEU A 23 -22.31 -47.36 0.05
CA LEU A 23 -22.70 -45.95 0.20
C LEU A 23 -21.61 -45.12 0.90
N ALA A 24 -20.95 -45.68 1.91
CA ALA A 24 -19.83 -45.01 2.58
C ALA A 24 -18.61 -44.85 1.66
N MET A 25 -18.30 -45.82 0.81
CA MET A 25 -17.23 -45.72 -0.19
C MET A 25 -17.58 -44.69 -1.30
N ILE A 26 -18.83 -44.60 -1.73
CA ILE A 26 -19.25 -43.59 -2.72
C ILE A 26 -19.18 -42.18 -2.12
N LEU A 27 -19.52 -42.02 -0.82
CA LEU A 27 -19.36 -40.73 -0.14
C LEU A 27 -17.89 -40.34 0.05
N ILE A 28 -17.01 -41.26 0.33
CA ILE A 28 -15.57 -40.99 0.47
C ILE A 28 -14.92 -40.62 -0.87
N VAL A 29 -15.36 -41.25 -1.96
CA VAL A 29 -14.87 -40.90 -3.30
C VAL A 29 -15.45 -39.53 -3.78
N ALA A 30 -16.69 -39.20 -3.39
CA ALA A 30 -17.29 -37.91 -3.70
C ALA A 30 -16.64 -36.75 -2.90
N VAL A 31 -16.25 -37.00 -1.63
CA VAL A 31 -15.58 -35.99 -0.79
C VAL A 31 -14.12 -35.80 -1.24
N SER A 32 -13.43 -36.86 -1.67
CA SER A 32 -12.08 -36.72 -2.22
C SER A 32 -12.02 -36.06 -3.59
N ALA A 33 -13.11 -36.07 -4.37
CA ALA A 33 -13.20 -35.34 -5.63
C ALA A 33 -13.48 -33.83 -5.44
N LEU A 34 -14.00 -33.42 -4.26
CA LEU A 34 -14.21 -32.02 -3.93
C LEU A 34 -12.97 -31.29 -3.34
N ILE A 35 -11.92 -32.05 -2.98
CA ILE A 35 -10.70 -31.47 -2.39
C ILE A 35 -9.59 -31.30 -3.44
N ALA A 36 -9.80 -31.77 -4.65
CA ALA A 36 -8.88 -31.58 -5.76
C ALA A 36 -9.37 -30.51 -6.77
N SER A 37 -9.90 -29.40 -6.27
CA SER A 37 -9.80 -28.16 -7.05
C SER A 37 -8.31 -27.80 -7.02
N PRO A 38 -7.62 -27.74 -8.18
CA PRO A 38 -6.33 -27.10 -8.19
C PRO A 38 -6.61 -25.68 -7.70
N VAL A 39 -6.11 -25.33 -6.51
CA VAL A 39 -5.80 -23.96 -6.21
C VAL A 39 -4.78 -23.62 -7.31
N SER A 40 -5.27 -23.07 -8.42
CA SER A 40 -4.42 -22.28 -9.29
C SER A 40 -3.91 -21.18 -8.38
N ALA A 41 -2.73 -21.39 -7.79
CA ALA A 41 -1.89 -20.28 -7.47
C ALA A 41 -1.77 -19.55 -8.82
N ASN A 42 -2.50 -18.43 -8.96
CA ASN A 42 -2.21 -17.49 -10.00
C ASN A 42 -0.76 -17.09 -9.74
N ALA A 43 0.16 -17.76 -10.42
CA ALA A 43 1.48 -17.20 -10.61
C ALA A 43 1.20 -15.82 -11.20
N ALA A 44 1.68 -14.78 -10.54
CA ALA A 44 1.57 -13.43 -11.05
C ALA A 44 2.00 -13.51 -12.51
N GLU A 45 1.14 -13.04 -13.41
CA GLU A 45 1.41 -13.07 -14.82
C GLU A 45 2.69 -12.29 -15.06
N VAL A 46 3.72 -12.94 -15.57
CA VAL A 46 4.97 -12.27 -15.91
C VAL A 46 4.69 -11.43 -17.13
N GLY A 47 4.77 -10.10 -17.00
CA GLY A 47 4.52 -9.19 -18.10
C GLY A 47 5.58 -9.27 -19.19
N ASP A 48 5.20 -8.89 -20.40
CA ASP A 48 6.10 -8.70 -21.53
C ASP A 48 6.49 -7.22 -21.63
N PRO A 49 7.75 -6.85 -21.30
CA PRO A 49 8.18 -5.46 -21.35
C PRO A 49 8.09 -4.86 -22.76
N SER A 50 8.17 -5.68 -23.82
CA SER A 50 8.06 -5.18 -25.20
C SER A 50 6.65 -4.74 -25.57
N ALA A 51 5.63 -5.20 -24.84
CA ALA A 51 4.23 -4.90 -25.10
C ALA A 51 3.84 -3.45 -24.75
N VAL A 52 4.69 -2.70 -24.07
CA VAL A 52 4.42 -1.28 -23.73
C VAL A 52 4.66 -0.33 -24.88
N LYS A 53 5.40 -0.74 -25.91
CA LYS A 53 5.77 0.14 -27.04
C LYS A 53 4.56 0.73 -27.74
N GLY A 54 4.56 2.05 -27.93
CA GLY A 54 3.50 2.80 -28.59
C GLY A 54 2.24 2.99 -27.73
N LYS A 55 2.20 2.50 -26.51
CA LYS A 55 1.10 2.74 -25.57
C LYS A 55 1.25 4.07 -24.85
N THR A 56 0.14 4.57 -24.33
CA THR A 56 0.09 5.74 -23.44
C THR A 56 -0.49 5.31 -22.10
N TYR A 57 0.23 5.62 -21.02
CA TYR A 57 -0.21 5.31 -19.66
C TYR A 57 -0.55 6.59 -18.89
N ALA A 58 -1.67 6.56 -18.19
CA ALA A 58 -2.06 7.60 -17.24
C ALA A 58 -1.33 7.39 -15.91
N VAL A 59 -0.60 8.39 -15.47
CA VAL A 59 0.22 8.38 -14.25
C VAL A 59 -0.41 9.32 -13.23
N GLY A 60 -0.76 8.80 -12.06
CA GLY A 60 -1.15 9.59 -10.90
C GLY A 60 0.06 9.90 -10.01
N THR A 61 0.11 11.12 -9.50
CA THR A 61 1.16 11.55 -8.58
C THR A 61 0.64 12.55 -7.56
N ASP A 62 1.45 12.87 -6.55
CA ASP A 62 1.14 13.90 -5.57
C ASP A 62 1.30 15.32 -6.18
N THR A 63 0.69 16.29 -5.55
CA THR A 63 0.80 17.71 -5.95
C THR A 63 2.11 18.32 -5.51
N THR A 64 2.54 18.03 -4.28
CA THR A 64 3.76 18.61 -3.69
C THR A 64 4.39 17.61 -2.73
N PHE A 65 5.46 16.98 -3.15
CA PHE A 65 6.26 16.05 -2.37
C PHE A 65 7.74 16.17 -2.77
N ALA A 66 8.28 17.37 -2.60
CA ALA A 66 9.65 17.66 -3.04
C ALA A 66 10.69 16.91 -2.21
N PRO A 67 11.74 16.35 -2.85
CA PRO A 67 12.18 16.56 -4.22
C PRO A 67 11.65 15.53 -5.24
N PHE A 68 10.65 14.72 -4.90
CA PHE A 68 10.15 13.63 -5.77
C PHE A 68 9.18 14.12 -6.83
N GLU A 69 8.16 14.88 -6.45
CA GLU A 69 7.26 15.60 -7.35
C GLU A 69 6.90 16.96 -6.74
N TYR A 70 6.97 17.98 -7.55
CA TYR A 70 6.61 19.35 -7.18
C TYR A 70 6.46 20.21 -8.43
N ARG A 71 6.06 21.49 -8.27
CA ARG A 71 5.72 22.39 -9.36
C ARG A 71 4.67 21.77 -10.28
N GLU A 72 3.42 21.86 -9.85
CA GLU A 72 2.27 21.27 -10.54
C GLU A 72 2.23 21.53 -12.04
N ASN A 73 2.63 22.70 -12.49
CA ASN A 73 2.64 23.07 -13.91
C ASN A 73 3.72 22.32 -14.70
N ASP A 74 4.93 22.24 -14.16
CA ASP A 74 6.09 21.63 -14.83
C ASP A 74 6.21 20.14 -14.51
N LYS A 75 5.57 19.72 -13.44
CA LYS A 75 5.66 18.34 -12.92
C LYS A 75 7.12 17.91 -12.85
N THR A 76 7.85 18.59 -11.98
CA THR A 76 9.29 18.43 -11.77
C THR A 76 9.55 17.46 -10.62
N GLY A 77 10.72 16.86 -10.57
CA GLY A 77 11.23 16.07 -9.46
C GLY A 77 11.73 14.70 -9.87
N ILE A 78 12.30 13.98 -8.92
CA ILE A 78 12.94 12.68 -9.13
C ILE A 78 11.96 11.68 -9.74
N ASP A 79 10.73 11.61 -9.21
CA ASP A 79 9.71 10.69 -9.69
C ASP A 79 9.29 11.01 -11.13
N MET A 80 9.15 12.29 -11.42
CA MET A 80 8.72 12.75 -12.75
C MET A 80 9.82 12.50 -13.80
N GLU A 81 11.06 12.75 -13.43
CA GLU A 81 12.19 12.46 -14.32
C GLU A 81 12.36 10.96 -14.54
N LEU A 82 12.19 10.15 -13.48
CA LEU A 82 12.31 8.70 -13.55
C LEU A 82 11.27 8.08 -14.49
N ILE A 83 9.98 8.39 -14.30
CA ILE A 83 8.92 7.80 -15.15
C ILE A 83 9.06 8.24 -16.62
N ARG A 84 9.47 9.49 -16.86
CA ARG A 84 9.71 9.99 -18.23
C ARG A 84 10.91 9.30 -18.87
N ALA A 85 11.98 9.06 -18.13
CA ALA A 85 13.16 8.35 -18.63
C ALA A 85 12.83 6.91 -18.99
N ILE A 86 12.08 6.20 -18.15
CA ILE A 86 11.60 4.85 -18.43
C ILE A 86 10.72 4.85 -19.69
N ALA A 87 9.76 5.78 -19.80
CA ALA A 87 8.89 5.89 -20.94
C ALA A 87 9.68 6.10 -22.25
N GLN A 88 10.70 6.94 -22.22
CA GLN A 88 11.57 7.19 -23.36
C GLN A 88 12.37 5.94 -23.75
N GLU A 89 12.95 5.25 -22.78
CA GLU A 89 13.77 4.06 -23.02
C GLU A 89 12.93 2.90 -23.58
N GLU A 90 11.75 2.69 -22.99
CA GLU A 90 10.88 1.56 -23.31
C GLU A 90 9.89 1.87 -24.46
N GLY A 91 9.82 3.10 -24.94
CA GLY A 91 9.03 3.50 -26.10
C GLY A 91 7.53 3.63 -25.86
N PHE A 92 7.13 4.04 -24.66
CA PHE A 92 5.75 4.42 -24.34
C PHE A 92 5.63 5.90 -23.96
N GLU A 93 4.40 6.38 -23.88
CA GLU A 93 4.11 7.74 -23.48
C GLU A 93 3.37 7.78 -22.13
N VAL A 94 3.47 8.89 -21.42
CA VAL A 94 2.78 9.12 -20.16
C VAL A 94 1.98 10.42 -20.18
N THR A 95 0.80 10.37 -19.58
CA THR A 95 0.02 11.54 -19.18
C THR A 95 0.03 11.65 -17.67
N ILE A 96 0.68 12.66 -17.12
CA ILE A 96 0.86 12.80 -15.68
C ILE A 96 -0.25 13.70 -15.11
N GLN A 97 -0.91 13.21 -14.06
CA GLN A 97 -1.97 13.90 -13.34
C GLN A 97 -1.52 14.13 -11.89
N SER A 98 -1.34 15.39 -11.53
CA SER A 98 -1.07 15.81 -10.14
C SER A 98 -2.40 15.90 -9.39
N LEU A 99 -2.65 14.94 -8.50
CA LEU A 99 -3.96 14.79 -7.85
C LEU A 99 -3.92 15.00 -6.33
N GLY A 100 -2.76 14.84 -5.71
CA GLY A 100 -2.61 14.60 -4.29
C GLY A 100 -2.50 13.10 -4.01
N PHE A 101 -1.75 12.73 -2.95
CA PHE A 101 -1.40 11.33 -2.71
C PHE A 101 -2.62 10.42 -2.55
N ASN A 102 -3.53 10.74 -1.62
CA ASN A 102 -4.73 9.94 -1.40
C ASN A 102 -5.65 9.92 -2.63
N ALA A 103 -5.81 11.04 -3.31
CA ALA A 103 -6.59 11.12 -4.54
C ALA A 103 -5.97 10.31 -5.68
N ALA A 104 -4.63 10.25 -5.78
CA ALA A 104 -3.94 9.40 -6.74
C ALA A 104 -4.19 7.91 -6.49
N LEU A 105 -4.20 7.48 -5.23
CA LEU A 105 -4.55 6.09 -4.86
C LEU A 105 -6.00 5.77 -5.21
N GLN A 106 -6.92 6.69 -5.00
CA GLN A 106 -8.33 6.51 -5.39
C GLN A 106 -8.49 6.44 -6.92
N ALA A 107 -7.77 7.28 -7.67
CA ALA A 107 -7.76 7.26 -9.12
C ALA A 107 -7.19 5.94 -9.67
N LEU A 108 -6.17 5.38 -9.01
CA LEU A 108 -5.63 4.06 -9.34
C LEU A 108 -6.67 2.96 -9.09
N SER A 109 -7.28 2.95 -7.92
CA SER A 109 -8.30 1.95 -7.54
C SER A 109 -9.52 1.96 -8.45
N SER A 110 -9.90 3.12 -8.98
CA SER A 110 -11.01 3.29 -9.93
C SER A 110 -10.59 3.16 -11.42
N ASN A 111 -9.34 2.82 -11.70
CA ASN A 111 -8.77 2.74 -13.05
C ASN A 111 -8.80 4.05 -13.85
N GLN A 112 -8.83 5.19 -13.20
CA GLN A 112 -8.67 6.50 -13.84
C GLN A 112 -7.21 6.77 -14.21
N VAL A 113 -6.28 6.20 -13.46
CA VAL A 113 -4.86 6.13 -13.81
C VAL A 113 -4.40 4.68 -13.83
N ASP A 114 -3.33 4.41 -14.56
CA ASP A 114 -2.77 3.06 -14.74
C ASP A 114 -1.68 2.75 -13.71
N VAL A 115 -0.98 3.76 -13.26
CA VAL A 115 0.16 3.67 -12.34
C VAL A 115 0.23 4.91 -11.46
N VAL A 116 0.71 4.73 -10.23
CA VAL A 116 1.05 5.81 -9.31
C VAL A 116 2.55 5.81 -9.04
N ILE A 117 3.17 6.97 -9.20
CA ILE A 117 4.52 7.27 -8.74
C ILE A 117 4.47 8.54 -7.90
N ALA A 118 4.69 8.41 -6.59
CA ALA A 118 4.45 9.50 -5.64
C ALA A 118 5.25 9.35 -4.35
N GLY A 119 6.52 8.92 -4.43
CA GLY A 119 7.30 8.58 -3.25
C GLY A 119 6.56 7.59 -2.35
N MET A 120 6.01 6.55 -2.95
CA MET A 120 5.11 5.61 -2.28
C MET A 120 5.87 4.42 -1.73
N SER A 121 5.88 4.25 -0.41
CA SER A 121 6.53 3.10 0.23
C SER A 121 5.81 1.80 -0.09
N ILE A 122 6.60 0.79 -0.44
CA ILE A 122 6.16 -0.59 -0.59
C ILE A 122 5.98 -1.17 0.81
N THR A 123 4.76 -1.63 1.13
CA THR A 123 4.44 -2.28 2.40
C THR A 123 3.64 -3.55 2.17
N ASP A 124 3.67 -4.47 3.14
CA ASP A 124 2.88 -5.71 3.07
C ASP A 124 1.38 -5.43 3.00
N GLU A 125 0.90 -4.42 3.72
CA GLU A 125 -0.49 -3.98 3.65
C GLU A 125 -0.86 -3.53 2.23
N ARG A 126 -0.03 -2.68 1.62
CA ARG A 126 -0.26 -2.18 0.26
C ARG A 126 -0.14 -3.25 -0.81
N LYS A 127 0.73 -4.26 -0.61
CA LYS A 127 0.86 -5.42 -1.52
C LYS A 127 -0.40 -6.27 -1.61
N ALA A 128 -1.32 -6.17 -0.65
CA ALA A 128 -2.62 -6.83 -0.74
C ALA A 128 -3.52 -6.23 -1.85
N THR A 129 -3.32 -4.95 -2.16
CA THR A 129 -4.14 -4.17 -3.10
C THR A 129 -3.41 -3.83 -4.40
N TYR A 130 -2.10 -3.65 -4.34
CA TYR A 130 -1.26 -3.20 -5.46
C TYR A 130 -0.15 -4.20 -5.75
N ASP A 131 0.28 -4.21 -7.01
CA ASP A 131 1.58 -4.74 -7.41
C ASP A 131 2.56 -3.57 -7.58
N PHE A 132 3.81 -3.78 -7.18
CA PHE A 132 4.83 -2.74 -7.19
C PHE A 132 5.96 -3.05 -8.15
N SER A 133 6.56 -2.01 -8.69
CA SER A 133 7.84 -2.08 -9.38
C SER A 133 8.95 -2.52 -8.42
N ASN A 134 10.14 -2.78 -8.95
CA ASN A 134 11.35 -2.80 -8.14
C ASN A 134 11.48 -1.49 -7.37
N PRO A 135 12.04 -1.51 -6.14
CA PRO A 135 12.23 -0.30 -5.37
C PRO A 135 13.30 0.60 -6.02
N TYR A 136 13.11 1.91 -5.92
CA TYR A 136 14.03 2.88 -6.50
C TYR A 136 14.63 3.86 -5.48
N PHE A 137 14.11 3.92 -4.26
CA PHE A 137 14.60 4.82 -3.22
C PHE A 137 14.31 4.28 -1.83
N GLN A 138 15.27 4.40 -0.90
CA GLN A 138 15.05 4.03 0.51
C GLN A 138 14.43 5.20 1.27
N SER A 139 13.41 4.91 2.08
CA SER A 139 12.74 5.90 2.90
C SER A 139 12.76 5.54 4.38
N GLY A 140 12.20 6.41 5.19
CA GLY A 140 12.00 6.24 6.63
C GLY A 140 11.21 7.42 7.16
N ILE A 141 10.71 7.30 8.38
CA ILE A 141 9.90 8.31 9.03
C ILE A 141 10.76 9.14 9.97
N GLN A 142 10.52 10.45 9.98
CA GLN A 142 11.07 11.38 10.96
C GLN A 142 9.99 12.34 11.45
N MET A 143 10.28 12.98 12.57
CA MET A 143 9.48 14.07 13.13
C MET A 143 10.19 15.40 12.90
N ALA A 144 9.42 16.38 12.44
CA ALA A 144 9.84 17.77 12.38
C ALA A 144 8.87 18.66 13.17
N ILE A 145 9.38 19.78 13.63
CA ILE A 145 8.66 20.81 14.38
C ILE A 145 8.97 22.18 13.80
N ALA A 146 8.29 23.21 14.26
CA ALA A 146 8.64 24.59 13.90
C ALA A 146 10.08 24.91 14.33
N GLU A 147 10.81 25.61 13.48
CA GLU A 147 12.23 25.96 13.73
C GLU A 147 12.44 26.69 15.03
N ASN A 148 11.48 27.56 15.42
CA ASN A 148 11.52 28.36 16.65
C ASN A 148 10.94 27.66 17.88
N ASN A 149 10.53 26.39 17.78
CA ASN A 149 10.02 25.61 18.89
C ASN A 149 11.16 24.83 19.55
N ASP A 150 11.47 25.15 20.80
CA ASP A 150 12.51 24.47 21.60
C ASP A 150 11.92 23.54 22.68
N SER A 151 10.59 23.38 22.72
CA SER A 151 9.92 22.57 23.75
C SER A 151 9.83 21.09 23.42
N ILE A 152 10.04 20.71 22.16
CA ILE A 152 9.95 19.33 21.68
C ILE A 152 11.32 18.88 21.17
N THR A 153 11.92 17.88 21.84
CA THR A 153 13.22 17.31 21.49
C THR A 153 13.15 15.81 21.22
N SER A 154 12.02 15.17 21.56
CA SER A 154 11.79 13.74 21.36
C SER A 154 10.30 13.44 21.28
N TYR A 155 9.95 12.21 20.93
CA TYR A 155 8.56 11.75 20.91
C TYR A 155 7.87 11.86 22.29
N LYS A 156 8.63 11.76 23.38
CA LYS A 156 8.10 11.87 24.75
C LYS A 156 7.53 13.24 25.09
N ASP A 157 7.99 14.27 24.39
CA ASP A 157 7.53 15.64 24.58
C ASP A 157 6.17 15.92 23.88
N LEU A 158 5.60 14.93 23.21
CA LEU A 158 4.35 15.06 22.46
C LEU A 158 3.08 14.84 23.29
N ASP A 159 3.20 14.52 24.58
CA ASP A 159 2.04 14.29 25.44
C ASP A 159 1.10 15.51 25.46
N GLY A 160 -0.17 15.27 25.17
CA GLY A 160 -1.21 16.31 25.07
C GLY A 160 -1.11 17.22 23.83
N LYS A 161 -0.21 16.92 22.90
CA LYS A 161 0.03 17.73 21.69
C LYS A 161 -0.67 17.16 20.46
N THR A 162 -0.61 17.90 19.37
CA THR A 162 -1.18 17.53 18.07
C THR A 162 -0.08 17.25 17.05
N VAL A 163 -0.14 16.07 16.45
CA VAL A 163 0.71 15.65 15.33
C VAL A 163 -0.13 15.69 14.05
N VAL A 164 0.40 16.32 13.01
CA VAL A 164 -0.21 16.31 11.68
C VAL A 164 0.51 15.32 10.77
N ALA A 165 -0.25 14.62 9.95
CA ALA A 165 0.26 13.71 8.93
C ALA A 165 -0.61 13.77 7.67
N LYS A 166 -0.09 13.24 6.57
CA LYS A 166 -0.84 13.23 5.30
C LYS A 166 -1.71 11.99 5.18
N THR A 167 -2.96 12.18 4.79
CA THR A 167 -3.94 11.08 4.62
C THR A 167 -3.41 9.99 3.69
N GLY A 168 -3.46 8.75 4.15
CA GLY A 168 -3.04 7.56 3.39
C GLY A 168 -1.53 7.33 3.34
N SER A 169 -0.72 8.20 3.93
CA SER A 169 0.74 8.07 3.98
C SER A 169 1.22 7.13 5.08
N GLU A 170 2.47 6.69 4.97
CA GLU A 170 3.13 5.92 6.05
C GLU A 170 3.37 6.78 7.30
N GLY A 171 3.57 8.09 7.14
CA GLY A 171 3.64 9.02 8.25
C GLY A 171 2.35 9.03 9.08
N GLU A 172 1.19 8.97 8.44
CA GLU A 172 -0.10 8.85 9.12
C GLU A 172 -0.22 7.51 9.87
N SER A 173 0.10 6.42 9.22
CA SER A 173 0.05 5.08 9.83
C SER A 173 0.96 5.01 11.06
N TYR A 174 2.19 5.49 10.94
CA TYR A 174 3.15 5.55 12.03
C TYR A 174 2.66 6.46 13.17
N ALA A 175 2.14 7.64 12.85
CA ALA A 175 1.59 8.56 13.83
C ALA A 175 0.44 7.92 14.63
N LYS A 176 -0.50 7.30 13.96
CA LYS A 176 -1.64 6.62 14.61
C LYS A 176 -1.22 5.43 15.46
N GLN A 177 -0.24 4.66 14.99
CA GLN A 177 0.27 3.50 15.72
C GLN A 177 0.88 3.87 17.07
N HIS A 178 1.55 5.01 17.18
CA HIS A 178 2.28 5.43 18.36
C HIS A 178 1.55 6.51 19.19
N ALA A 179 0.37 6.93 18.78
CA ALA A 179 -0.37 8.02 19.44
C ALA A 179 -0.67 7.74 20.92
N SER A 180 -1.12 6.53 21.24
CA SER A 180 -1.42 6.16 22.64
C SER A 180 -0.16 6.00 23.50
N GLU A 181 0.95 5.59 22.90
CA GLU A 181 2.24 5.44 23.60
C GLU A 181 2.78 6.78 24.08
N TYR A 182 2.68 7.81 23.24
CA TYR A 182 3.24 9.13 23.53
C TYR A 182 2.19 10.19 23.90
N GLY A 183 0.90 9.85 23.91
CA GLY A 183 -0.17 10.72 24.42
C GLY A 183 -0.56 11.88 23.50
N TYR A 184 -0.23 11.84 22.21
CA TYR A 184 -0.64 12.88 21.26
C TYR A 184 -1.91 12.50 20.48
N THR A 185 -2.52 13.49 19.85
CA THR A 185 -3.61 13.31 18.89
C THR A 185 -3.11 13.51 17.46
N VAL A 186 -3.71 12.80 16.49
CA VAL A 186 -3.35 12.88 15.07
C VAL A 186 -4.40 13.65 14.30
N THR A 187 -3.97 14.65 13.55
CA THR A 187 -4.77 15.34 12.54
C THR A 187 -4.26 14.95 11.16
N SER A 188 -5.15 14.49 10.30
CA SER A 188 -4.82 14.10 8.93
C SER A 188 -5.25 15.18 7.94
N VAL A 189 -4.39 15.51 6.98
CA VAL A 189 -4.64 16.46 5.90
C VAL A 189 -4.21 15.86 4.56
N ASP A 190 -4.76 16.36 3.46
CA ASP A 190 -4.52 15.76 2.14
C ASP A 190 -3.27 16.31 1.43
N GLN A 191 -2.80 17.50 1.82
CA GLN A 191 -1.72 18.20 1.14
C GLN A 191 -0.51 18.40 2.04
N SER A 192 0.69 18.09 1.54
CA SER A 192 1.94 18.30 2.27
C SER A 192 2.15 19.78 2.61
N SER A 193 1.81 20.71 1.72
CA SER A 193 1.90 22.14 1.97
C SER A 193 1.06 22.58 3.15
N THR A 194 -0.18 22.12 3.25
CA THR A 194 -1.07 22.38 4.39
C THR A 194 -0.48 21.83 5.68
N MET A 195 0.06 20.60 5.64
CA MET A 195 0.67 19.93 6.77
C MET A 195 1.84 20.76 7.37
N TYR A 196 2.74 21.24 6.51
CA TYR A 196 3.89 22.03 6.95
C TYR A 196 3.48 23.41 7.45
N GLU A 197 2.51 24.07 6.82
CA GLU A 197 1.97 25.36 7.28
C GLU A 197 1.33 25.25 8.66
N MET A 198 0.62 24.18 8.95
CA MET A 198 0.04 23.95 10.28
C MET A 198 1.10 23.88 11.38
N VAL A 199 2.24 23.27 11.12
CA VAL A 199 3.34 23.21 12.08
C VAL A 199 4.02 24.57 12.23
N LYS A 200 4.30 25.26 11.13
CA LYS A 200 4.90 26.60 11.17
C LYS A 200 4.04 27.62 11.89
N SER A 201 2.73 27.56 11.73
CA SER A 201 1.78 28.49 12.37
C SER A 201 1.42 28.13 13.81
N GLY A 202 1.81 26.95 14.28
CA GLY A 202 1.45 26.45 15.61
C GLY A 202 0.06 25.80 15.69
N ASN A 203 -0.62 25.60 14.57
CA ASN A 203 -1.89 24.85 14.52
C ASN A 203 -1.71 23.34 14.72
N ALA A 204 -0.51 22.85 14.50
CA ALA A 204 -0.04 21.53 14.93
C ALA A 204 1.33 21.69 15.59
N ASP A 205 1.68 20.79 16.48
CA ASP A 205 2.94 20.85 17.23
C ASP A 205 4.09 20.15 16.50
N ALA A 206 3.78 19.09 15.76
CA ALA A 206 4.76 18.31 15.02
C ALA A 206 4.15 17.68 13.75
N VAL A 207 5.01 17.33 12.83
CA VAL A 207 4.68 16.55 11.63
C VAL A 207 5.49 15.28 11.60
N PHE A 208 4.84 14.17 11.21
CA PHE A 208 5.53 12.93 10.83
C PHE A 208 5.45 12.79 9.33
N ASP A 209 6.60 12.65 8.70
CA ASP A 209 6.70 12.51 7.25
C ASP A 209 7.98 11.74 6.89
N ASP A 210 8.13 11.44 5.62
CA ASP A 210 9.29 10.74 5.10
C ASP A 210 10.56 11.58 5.21
N TYR A 211 11.64 10.99 5.70
CA TYR A 211 12.87 11.72 5.99
C TYR A 211 13.46 12.44 4.78
N PRO A 212 13.44 11.90 3.55
CA PRO A 212 14.04 12.61 2.42
C PRO A 212 13.32 13.90 2.08
N VAL A 213 12.00 13.93 2.27
CA VAL A 213 11.18 15.12 2.03
C VAL A 213 11.37 16.16 3.15
N LEU A 214 11.39 15.73 4.40
CA LEU A 214 11.68 16.62 5.53
C LEU A 214 13.08 17.21 5.42
N ALA A 215 14.09 16.41 5.12
CA ALA A 215 15.46 16.86 4.97
C ALA A 215 15.61 17.87 3.82
N TYR A 216 14.96 17.61 2.68
CA TYR A 216 14.95 18.56 1.57
C TYR A 216 14.30 19.89 1.96
N GLY A 217 13.13 19.86 2.58
CA GLY A 217 12.41 21.06 3.02
C GLY A 217 13.24 21.89 3.99
N VAL A 218 13.88 21.26 4.97
CA VAL A 218 14.79 21.95 5.91
C VAL A 218 15.98 22.55 5.17
N SER A 219 16.57 21.86 4.20
CA SER A 219 17.65 22.41 3.38
C SER A 219 17.24 23.62 2.56
N GLN A 220 15.95 23.77 2.26
CA GLN A 220 15.36 24.90 1.57
C GLN A 220 14.83 25.99 2.53
N ASN A 221 15.17 25.92 3.81
CA ASN A 221 14.75 26.88 4.83
C ASN A 221 13.22 27.01 4.94
N ASN A 222 12.51 25.90 4.99
CA ASN A 222 11.05 25.86 5.04
C ASN A 222 10.44 26.24 6.41
N GLY A 223 11.25 26.65 7.39
CA GLY A 223 10.79 27.04 8.72
C GLY A 223 10.58 25.85 9.69
N LEU A 224 11.00 24.66 9.31
CA LEU A 224 10.95 23.46 10.15
C LEU A 224 12.36 23.02 10.55
N LYS A 225 12.43 22.21 11.61
CA LYS A 225 13.64 21.49 12.01
C LYS A 225 13.30 20.04 12.36
N ILE A 226 14.21 19.13 12.05
CA ILE A 226 14.12 17.71 12.37
C ILE A 226 14.66 17.48 13.78
N VAL A 227 13.94 16.75 14.63
CA VAL A 227 14.28 16.54 16.03
C VAL A 227 14.40 15.08 16.43
N THR A 228 14.21 14.14 15.50
CA THR A 228 14.37 12.71 15.77
C THR A 228 15.31 12.04 14.78
N PRO A 229 15.95 10.92 15.14
CA PRO A 229 16.55 10.03 14.16
C PRO A 229 15.51 9.54 13.17
N LYS A 230 15.93 9.17 11.97
CA LYS A 230 15.06 8.50 11.02
C LYS A 230 14.78 7.05 11.46
N VAL A 231 13.52 6.66 11.36
CA VAL A 231 13.10 5.27 11.53
C VAL A 231 13.03 4.65 10.14
N PRO A 232 13.82 3.61 9.82
CA PRO A 232 13.74 2.94 8.54
C PRO A 232 12.31 2.44 8.29
N HIS A 233 11.73 2.78 7.14
CA HIS A 233 10.34 2.45 6.85
C HIS A 233 10.09 2.33 5.34
N GLY A 234 10.37 1.15 4.81
CA GLY A 234 10.10 0.81 3.42
C GLY A 234 11.01 1.47 2.40
N GLU A 235 10.73 1.12 1.17
CA GLU A 235 11.38 1.63 -0.03
C GLU A 235 10.30 2.10 -0.99
N TYR A 236 10.57 3.14 -1.77
CA TYR A 236 9.62 3.63 -2.76
C TYR A 236 9.55 2.72 -3.97
N GLY A 237 8.34 2.49 -4.45
CA GLY A 237 8.04 1.80 -5.69
C GLY A 237 6.89 2.46 -6.43
N MET A 238 6.76 2.13 -7.71
CA MET A 238 5.60 2.50 -8.52
C MET A 238 4.51 1.44 -8.31
N ALA A 239 3.26 1.88 -8.17
CA ALA A 239 2.14 1.00 -7.88
C ALA A 239 1.18 0.90 -9.06
N VAL A 240 0.76 -0.31 -9.38
CA VAL A 240 -0.37 -0.61 -10.26
C VAL A 240 -1.41 -1.41 -9.49
N ASN A 241 -2.65 -1.45 -9.98
CA ASN A 241 -3.65 -2.33 -9.37
C ASN A 241 -3.19 -3.78 -9.46
N LYS A 242 -3.50 -4.57 -8.42
CA LYS A 242 -3.11 -5.97 -8.35
C LYS A 242 -3.61 -6.76 -9.56
N GLY A 243 -2.68 -7.47 -10.21
CA GLY A 243 -2.97 -8.25 -11.43
C GLY A 243 -3.21 -7.42 -12.69
N LYS A 244 -2.92 -6.12 -12.67
CA LYS A 244 -3.04 -5.21 -13.82
C LYS A 244 -1.67 -4.69 -14.26
N ASN A 245 -1.57 -4.28 -15.52
CA ASN A 245 -0.39 -3.61 -16.07
C ASN A 245 0.94 -4.37 -15.81
N ALA A 246 0.89 -5.70 -15.87
CA ALA A 246 2.08 -6.54 -15.69
C ALA A 246 3.19 -6.21 -16.68
N ASP A 247 2.84 -5.85 -17.94
CA ASP A 247 3.79 -5.45 -18.96
C ASP A 247 4.54 -4.16 -18.59
N LEU A 248 3.82 -3.19 -17.99
CA LEU A 248 4.41 -1.95 -17.52
C LEU A 248 5.36 -2.17 -16.34
N LEU A 249 5.01 -3.08 -15.42
CA LEU A 249 5.90 -3.44 -14.30
C LEU A 249 7.15 -4.19 -14.77
N ALA A 250 7.07 -4.91 -15.87
CA ALA A 250 8.19 -5.65 -16.45
C ALA A 250 9.15 -4.73 -17.23
N ALA A 251 8.65 -3.61 -17.71
CA ALA A 251 9.40 -2.61 -18.44
C ALA A 251 10.24 -1.76 -17.48
#